data_9a92bc9dab5b9f3c7aed4f780f25fd6b
#
_entry.id   9a92bc9dab5b9f3c7aed4f780f25fd6b
#
_cell.length_a   1.000
_cell.length_b   1.000
_cell.length_c   1.000
_cell.angle_alpha   90.00
_cell.angle_beta   90.00
_cell.angle_gamma   90.00
#
_symmetry.space_group_name_H-M   'P 1'
#
loop_
_entity.id
_entity.type
_entity.pdbx_description
1 polymer ?
#
loop_
_entity_poly.entity_id
_entity_poly.type
_entity_poly.pdbx_seq_one_letter_code
_entity_poly.pdbx_strand_id
1 'polypeptide(L)'
;MSIVINNIGLLVTNDPSVGTDELGQIRNAAVVICGDRIAWVGPSAQAPAADHQSDMAGACVIPGFVDSHSHPVFAGDRSDEFDARMNGQRYEAGGILRTVRRTREAPMGFLDAVMTGILDEMARSGTTTVEAKTGYGLDVETEVKLARVASSHTDEVTFLGAHVVAPECQPDEYVRLVCGEILHAVRPYVRWIDVFCETGAFDPDQTLEILRAGTDAGLGLRLHAAQLGPSEVIPQACELGLAAVDHCTFLSDED
;
A
#
# COMPACT_ATOMS: atom_id res chain seq x y z
N MET A 1 29.67 -8.58 -3.04
CA MET A 1 29.31 -9.32 -4.26
C MET A 1 28.63 -8.36 -5.20
N SER A 2 29.10 -8.27 -6.44
CA SER A 2 28.55 -7.39 -7.48
C SER A 2 28.05 -8.21 -8.67
N ILE A 3 27.01 -7.68 -9.34
CA ILE A 3 26.42 -8.33 -10.52
C ILE A 3 26.28 -7.25 -11.60
N VAL A 4 26.73 -7.54 -12.82
CA VAL A 4 26.39 -6.75 -13.99
C VAL A 4 25.23 -7.41 -14.75
N ILE A 5 24.15 -6.68 -14.92
CA ILE A 5 23.05 -7.02 -15.83
C ILE A 5 23.39 -6.34 -17.15
N ASN A 6 23.71 -7.14 -18.16
CA ASN A 6 24.29 -6.67 -19.43
C ASN A 6 23.41 -7.03 -20.63
N ASN A 7 23.77 -6.51 -21.82
CA ASN A 7 23.04 -6.77 -23.06
C ASN A 7 21.55 -6.39 -22.97
N ILE A 8 21.26 -5.28 -22.30
CA ILE A 8 19.93 -4.68 -22.21
C ILE A 8 19.68 -3.89 -23.50
N GLY A 9 18.69 -4.28 -24.30
CA GLY A 9 18.37 -3.59 -25.57
C GLY A 9 17.84 -2.18 -25.33
N LEU A 10 16.96 -2.01 -24.34
CA LEU A 10 16.45 -0.72 -23.90
C LEU A 10 16.30 -0.73 -22.36
N LEU A 11 16.98 0.16 -21.70
CA LEU A 11 16.78 0.44 -20.28
C LEU A 11 15.99 1.73 -20.11
N VAL A 12 14.94 1.70 -19.30
CA VAL A 12 14.20 2.88 -18.83
C VAL A 12 14.54 3.07 -17.36
N THR A 13 15.05 4.24 -16.97
CA THR A 13 15.46 4.51 -15.59
C THR A 13 14.44 5.33 -14.80
N ASN A 14 13.53 6.03 -15.48
CA ASN A 14 12.67 7.10 -14.94
C ASN A 14 13.49 8.25 -14.30
N ASP A 15 14.75 8.38 -14.65
CA ASP A 15 15.63 9.47 -14.22
C ASP A 15 16.13 10.24 -15.43
N PRO A 16 15.61 11.45 -15.70
CA PRO A 16 16.00 12.24 -16.86
C PRO A 16 17.47 12.70 -16.82
N SER A 17 18.14 12.61 -15.68
CA SER A 17 19.56 12.96 -15.56
C SER A 17 20.50 11.86 -16.10
N VAL A 18 20.00 10.64 -16.29
CA VAL A 18 20.81 9.47 -16.66
C VAL A 18 20.64 9.09 -18.13
N GLY A 19 19.53 9.43 -18.74
CA GLY A 19 19.18 9.02 -20.10
C GLY A 19 19.18 10.17 -21.12
N THR A 20 18.49 9.95 -22.22
CA THR A 20 18.40 10.92 -23.33
C THR A 20 17.07 11.67 -23.40
N ASP A 21 16.11 11.35 -22.54
CA ASP A 21 14.76 11.90 -22.50
C ASP A 21 14.18 11.92 -21.09
N GLU A 22 12.93 12.34 -20.94
CA GLU A 22 12.23 12.44 -19.65
C GLU A 22 12.11 11.09 -18.91
N LEU A 23 12.12 9.97 -19.64
CA LEU A 23 12.08 8.62 -19.06
C LEU A 23 13.47 8.06 -18.77
N GLY A 24 14.54 8.79 -19.06
CA GLY A 24 15.90 8.34 -18.84
C GLY A 24 16.25 7.07 -19.64
N GLN A 25 15.90 7.05 -20.94
CA GLN A 25 16.13 5.88 -21.79
C GLN A 25 17.60 5.74 -22.20
N ILE A 26 18.13 4.52 -22.12
CA ILE A 26 19.48 4.16 -22.58
C ILE A 26 19.39 2.89 -23.45
N ARG A 27 19.85 2.96 -24.69
CA ARG A 27 19.95 1.79 -25.58
C ARG A 27 21.28 1.09 -25.40
N ASN A 28 21.28 -0.24 -25.59
CA ASN A 28 22.46 -1.10 -25.40
C ASN A 28 23.09 -0.86 -24.02
N ALA A 29 22.29 -0.96 -22.98
CA ALA A 29 22.62 -0.57 -21.62
C ALA A 29 23.12 -1.75 -20.78
N ALA A 30 23.71 -1.40 -19.64
CA ALA A 30 23.96 -2.29 -18.52
C ALA A 30 23.68 -1.60 -17.19
N VAL A 31 23.41 -2.41 -16.16
CA VAL A 31 23.23 -2.02 -14.77
C VAL A 31 24.18 -2.82 -13.90
N VAL A 32 24.93 -2.17 -13.00
CA VAL A 32 25.76 -2.86 -12.00
C VAL A 32 25.11 -2.72 -10.63
N ILE A 33 24.89 -3.85 -9.96
CA ILE A 33 24.33 -3.94 -8.62
C ILE A 33 25.44 -4.36 -7.66
N CYS A 34 25.57 -3.65 -6.54
CA CYS A 34 26.46 -3.99 -5.43
C CYS A 34 25.62 -4.17 -4.16
N GLY A 35 25.58 -5.40 -3.63
CA GLY A 35 24.70 -5.72 -2.51
C GLY A 35 23.23 -5.52 -2.88
N ASP A 36 22.56 -4.58 -2.24
CA ASP A 36 21.15 -4.20 -2.43
C ASP A 36 20.96 -2.88 -3.22
N ARG A 37 22.04 -2.33 -3.79
CA ARG A 37 22.03 -1.01 -4.44
C ARG A 37 22.48 -1.07 -5.88
N ILE A 38 21.84 -0.24 -6.72
CA ILE A 38 22.33 0.08 -8.06
C ILE A 38 23.58 0.96 -7.89
N ALA A 39 24.74 0.43 -8.30
CA ALA A 39 26.02 1.12 -8.18
C ALA A 39 26.38 1.89 -9.45
N TRP A 40 25.87 1.45 -10.61
CA TRP A 40 26.16 2.10 -11.89
C TRP A 40 25.09 1.76 -12.94
N VAL A 41 24.81 2.72 -13.82
CA VAL A 41 23.91 2.59 -14.96
C VAL A 41 24.52 3.32 -16.15
N GLY A 42 24.47 2.73 -17.34
CA GLY A 42 24.96 3.38 -18.56
C GLY A 42 25.08 2.46 -19.76
N PRO A 43 25.77 2.91 -20.83
CA PRO A 43 26.00 2.09 -22.02
C PRO A 43 26.81 0.82 -21.70
N SER A 44 26.38 -0.33 -22.21
CA SER A 44 26.97 -1.65 -21.94
C SER A 44 28.49 -1.70 -22.17
N ALA A 45 28.98 -0.98 -23.20
CA ALA A 45 30.42 -0.92 -23.52
C ALA A 45 31.28 -0.21 -22.44
N GLN A 46 30.66 0.51 -21.52
CA GLN A 46 31.32 1.25 -20.43
C GLN A 46 31.09 0.61 -19.07
N ALA A 47 30.40 -0.54 -19.03
CA ALA A 47 30.04 -1.19 -17.77
C ALA A 47 31.30 -1.60 -16.98
N PRO A 48 31.39 -1.25 -15.69
CA PRO A 48 32.43 -1.73 -14.80
C PRO A 48 32.40 -3.27 -14.70
N ALA A 49 33.57 -3.86 -14.44
CA ALA A 49 33.67 -5.28 -14.16
C ALA A 49 32.90 -5.63 -12.85
N ALA A 50 32.26 -6.78 -12.83
CA ALA A 50 31.53 -7.30 -11.67
C ALA A 50 31.88 -8.77 -11.44
N ASP A 51 31.57 -9.28 -10.22
CA ASP A 51 31.85 -10.67 -9.86
C ASP A 51 31.02 -11.67 -10.66
N HIS A 52 29.80 -11.28 -11.02
CA HIS A 52 28.85 -12.08 -11.81
C HIS A 52 28.26 -11.26 -12.95
N GLN A 53 27.82 -11.98 -14.00
CA GLN A 53 27.15 -11.36 -15.15
C GLN A 53 25.85 -12.08 -15.46
N SER A 54 24.82 -11.29 -15.79
CA SER A 54 23.53 -11.76 -16.31
C SER A 54 23.29 -11.12 -17.66
N ASP A 55 23.04 -11.94 -18.69
CA ASP A 55 22.78 -11.50 -20.07
C ASP A 55 21.27 -11.37 -20.29
N MET A 56 20.81 -10.18 -20.66
CA MET A 56 19.40 -9.91 -20.95
C MET A 56 18.99 -10.20 -22.39
N ALA A 57 19.91 -10.65 -23.22
CA ALA A 57 19.64 -11.03 -24.61
C ALA A 57 18.89 -9.95 -25.44
N GLY A 58 19.15 -8.69 -25.18
CA GLY A 58 18.51 -7.56 -25.87
C GLY A 58 17.11 -7.21 -25.33
N ALA A 59 16.69 -7.79 -24.22
CA ALA A 59 15.39 -7.48 -23.60
C ALA A 59 15.31 -6.02 -23.13
N CYS A 60 14.07 -5.52 -22.96
CA CYS A 60 13.80 -4.25 -22.30
C CYS A 60 13.82 -4.47 -20.77
N VAL A 61 14.42 -3.49 -20.06
CA VAL A 61 14.43 -3.47 -18.59
C VAL A 61 13.84 -2.14 -18.13
N ILE A 62 12.92 -2.21 -17.19
CA ILE A 62 12.25 -1.07 -16.58
C ILE A 62 12.34 -1.21 -15.04
N PRO A 63 12.15 -0.13 -14.26
CA PRO A 63 11.95 -0.23 -12.81
C PRO A 63 10.77 -1.14 -12.49
N GLY A 64 10.85 -1.88 -11.38
CA GLY A 64 9.72 -2.66 -10.89
C GLY A 64 8.53 -1.76 -10.56
N PHE A 65 7.32 -2.28 -10.74
CA PHE A 65 6.11 -1.54 -10.39
C PHE A 65 5.99 -1.39 -8.88
N VAL A 66 5.37 -0.27 -8.46
CA VAL A 66 5.02 0.01 -7.08
C VAL A 66 3.50 -0.05 -6.97
N ASP A 67 2.98 -0.93 -6.13
CA ASP A 67 1.58 -0.91 -5.72
C ASP A 67 1.48 -0.09 -4.43
N SER A 68 0.97 1.12 -4.55
CA SER A 68 0.88 2.11 -3.47
C SER A 68 -0.41 2.04 -2.68
N HIS A 69 -1.32 1.09 -3.00
CA HIS A 69 -2.59 0.92 -2.32
C HIS A 69 -3.08 -0.51 -2.44
N SER A 70 -2.82 -1.33 -1.43
CA SER A 70 -3.36 -2.68 -1.38
C SER A 70 -3.72 -3.15 0.03
N HIS A 71 -4.67 -4.09 0.11
CA HIS A 71 -5.14 -4.71 1.35
C HIS A 71 -4.87 -6.23 1.29
N PRO A 72 -3.61 -6.68 1.31
CA PRO A 72 -3.27 -8.07 0.99
C PRO A 72 -3.43 -9.04 2.17
N VAL A 73 -3.70 -8.54 3.39
CA VAL A 73 -3.79 -9.37 4.60
C VAL A 73 -5.25 -9.51 5.03
N PHE A 74 -5.90 -10.57 4.57
CA PHE A 74 -7.30 -10.84 4.90
C PHE A 74 -7.63 -12.33 4.78
N ALA A 75 -8.82 -12.71 5.24
CA ALA A 75 -9.40 -14.02 4.99
C ALA A 75 -10.83 -13.89 4.45
N GLY A 76 -11.23 -14.88 3.67
CA GLY A 76 -12.54 -14.93 3.02
C GLY A 76 -12.49 -14.54 1.55
N ASP A 77 -13.62 -14.72 0.89
CA ASP A 77 -13.83 -14.46 -0.53
C ASP A 77 -14.99 -13.46 -0.68
N ARG A 78 -14.86 -12.52 -1.60
CA ARG A 78 -15.84 -11.49 -1.92
C ARG A 78 -16.33 -11.58 -3.38
N SER A 79 -16.12 -12.72 -4.05
CA SER A 79 -16.56 -12.93 -5.43
C SER A 79 -18.06 -12.70 -5.61
N ASP A 80 -18.89 -13.11 -4.64
CA ASP A 80 -20.35 -12.87 -4.65
C ASP A 80 -20.70 -11.37 -4.73
N GLU A 81 -19.92 -10.50 -4.05
CA GLU A 81 -20.13 -9.04 -4.11
C GLU A 81 -19.69 -8.46 -5.44
N PHE A 82 -18.59 -8.98 -5.99
CA PHE A 82 -18.14 -8.60 -7.32
C PHE A 82 -19.21 -8.96 -8.36
N ASP A 83 -19.74 -10.17 -8.31
CA ASP A 83 -20.82 -10.62 -9.21
C ASP A 83 -22.09 -9.75 -9.06
N ALA A 84 -22.47 -9.40 -7.83
CA ALA A 84 -23.60 -8.53 -7.56
C ALA A 84 -23.41 -7.13 -8.18
N ARG A 85 -22.19 -6.55 -8.08
CA ARG A 85 -21.84 -5.26 -8.70
C ARG A 85 -21.86 -5.34 -10.23
N MET A 86 -21.32 -6.41 -10.80
CA MET A 86 -21.36 -6.62 -12.26
C MET A 86 -22.79 -6.76 -12.77
N ASN A 87 -23.74 -7.21 -11.94
CA ASN A 87 -25.18 -7.26 -12.21
C ASN A 87 -25.92 -5.95 -11.85
N GLY A 88 -25.20 -4.84 -11.61
CA GLY A 88 -25.76 -3.51 -11.40
C GLY A 88 -26.26 -3.21 -9.98
N GLN A 89 -25.96 -4.04 -9.00
CA GLN A 89 -26.24 -3.73 -7.59
C GLN A 89 -25.27 -2.64 -7.08
N ARG A 90 -25.80 -1.74 -6.25
CA ARG A 90 -24.97 -0.71 -5.62
C ARG A 90 -24.03 -1.34 -4.58
N TYR A 91 -22.82 -0.80 -4.47
CA TYR A 91 -21.90 -1.15 -3.40
C TYR A 91 -22.48 -0.76 -2.04
N GLU A 92 -22.52 -1.70 -1.12
CA GLU A 92 -22.87 -1.48 0.27
C GLU A 92 -21.67 -1.87 1.16
N ALA A 93 -21.34 -1.03 2.15
CA ALA A 93 -20.21 -1.27 3.06
C ALA A 93 -20.33 -2.57 3.92
N GLY A 94 -21.48 -3.23 3.87
CA GLY A 94 -21.74 -4.49 4.60
C GLY A 94 -20.81 -5.66 4.26
N GLY A 95 -20.19 -5.64 3.07
CA GLY A 95 -19.22 -6.66 2.66
C GLY A 95 -17.94 -6.68 3.46
N ILE A 96 -17.47 -5.52 3.92
CA ILE A 96 -16.28 -5.41 4.77
C ILE A 96 -16.45 -6.23 6.05
N LEU A 97 -17.62 -6.19 6.69
CA LEU A 97 -17.89 -6.91 7.95
C LEU A 97 -17.83 -8.44 7.79
N ARG A 98 -18.11 -8.97 6.60
CA ARG A 98 -17.92 -10.41 6.32
C ARG A 98 -16.43 -10.76 6.30
N THR A 99 -15.62 -9.95 5.62
CA THR A 99 -14.16 -10.09 5.60
C THR A 99 -13.59 -9.97 7.00
N VAL A 100 -14.02 -8.97 7.79
CA VAL A 100 -13.61 -8.78 9.19
C VAL A 100 -13.84 -10.06 10.01
N ARG A 101 -15.03 -10.62 9.97
CA ARG A 101 -15.35 -11.85 10.72
C ARG A 101 -14.43 -13.00 10.34
N ARG A 102 -14.23 -13.25 9.04
CA ARG A 102 -13.35 -14.32 8.55
C ARG A 102 -11.89 -14.09 8.94
N THR A 103 -11.43 -12.85 8.90
CA THR A 103 -10.07 -12.46 9.25
C THR A 103 -9.80 -12.61 10.75
N ARG A 104 -10.76 -12.25 11.59
CA ARG A 104 -10.68 -12.48 13.04
C ARG A 104 -10.54 -13.96 13.39
N GLU A 105 -11.31 -14.84 12.73
CA GLU A 105 -11.29 -16.28 12.92
C GLU A 105 -10.02 -16.96 12.36
N ALA A 106 -9.35 -16.34 11.39
CA ALA A 106 -8.21 -16.93 10.70
C ALA A 106 -6.95 -16.96 11.57
N PRO A 107 -6.23 -18.09 11.62
CA PRO A 107 -4.92 -18.14 12.27
C PRO A 107 -3.88 -17.33 11.50
N MET A 108 -2.87 -16.80 12.21
CA MET A 108 -1.82 -15.95 11.63
C MET A 108 -1.10 -16.62 10.45
N GLY A 109 -0.77 -17.91 10.55
CA GLY A 109 -0.10 -18.65 9.46
C GLY A 109 -0.96 -18.80 8.20
N PHE A 110 -2.30 -18.77 8.31
CA PHE A 110 -3.17 -18.73 7.14
C PHE A 110 -3.11 -17.35 6.45
N LEU A 111 -3.17 -16.27 7.22
CA LEU A 111 -3.08 -14.90 6.71
C LEU A 111 -1.72 -14.64 6.04
N ASP A 112 -0.65 -15.15 6.62
CA ASP A 112 0.71 -15.10 6.06
C ASP A 112 0.79 -15.83 4.72
N ALA A 113 0.24 -17.04 4.62
CA ALA A 113 0.21 -17.81 3.37
C ALA A 113 -0.62 -17.11 2.28
N VAL A 114 -1.76 -16.50 2.63
CA VAL A 114 -2.58 -15.72 1.69
C VAL A 114 -1.79 -14.52 1.17
N MET A 115 -1.19 -13.74 2.05
CA MET A 115 -0.38 -12.58 1.65
C MET A 115 0.80 -13.01 0.77
N THR A 116 1.53 -14.06 1.15
CA THR A 116 2.63 -14.61 0.34
C THR A 116 2.16 -14.94 -1.08
N GLY A 117 1.03 -15.62 -1.21
CA GLY A 117 0.47 -15.98 -2.53
C GLY A 117 0.15 -14.75 -3.39
N ILE A 118 -0.46 -13.73 -2.79
CA ILE A 118 -0.78 -12.46 -3.47
C ILE A 118 0.51 -11.76 -3.91
N LEU A 119 1.49 -11.62 -3.02
CA LEU A 119 2.77 -10.98 -3.35
C LEU A 119 3.55 -11.72 -4.43
N ASP A 120 3.50 -13.05 -4.45
CA ASP A 120 4.08 -13.88 -5.50
C ASP A 120 3.43 -13.62 -6.87
N GLU A 121 2.11 -13.44 -6.93
CA GLU A 121 1.40 -13.08 -8.16
C GLU A 121 1.76 -11.66 -8.62
N MET A 122 1.80 -10.71 -7.69
CA MET A 122 2.22 -9.34 -7.95
C MET A 122 3.66 -9.29 -8.49
N ALA A 123 4.58 -10.04 -7.87
CA ALA A 123 5.98 -10.13 -8.32
C ALA A 123 6.10 -10.72 -9.73
N ARG A 124 5.35 -11.79 -10.06
CA ARG A 124 5.29 -12.34 -11.42
C ARG A 124 4.73 -11.34 -12.45
N SER A 125 3.92 -10.37 -12.01
CA SER A 125 3.38 -9.29 -12.84
C SER A 125 4.29 -8.06 -12.89
N GLY A 126 5.44 -8.10 -12.20
CA GLY A 126 6.45 -7.03 -12.21
C GLY A 126 6.36 -6.04 -11.06
N THR A 127 5.47 -6.24 -10.08
CA THR A 127 5.40 -5.42 -8.87
C THR A 127 6.48 -5.84 -7.88
N THR A 128 7.33 -4.91 -7.48
CA THR A 128 8.47 -5.16 -6.59
C THR A 128 8.37 -4.45 -5.25
N THR A 129 7.45 -3.50 -5.13
CA THR A 129 7.20 -2.74 -3.91
C THR A 129 5.70 -2.66 -3.68
N VAL A 130 5.26 -2.97 -2.46
CA VAL A 130 3.85 -3.05 -2.11
C VAL A 130 3.60 -2.35 -0.79
N GLU A 131 2.62 -1.45 -0.78
CA GLU A 131 2.02 -0.99 0.46
C GLU A 131 1.00 -2.02 0.95
N ALA A 132 1.05 -2.37 2.22
CA ALA A 132 0.11 -3.29 2.85
C ALA A 132 -0.72 -2.59 3.93
N LYS A 133 -2.01 -2.40 3.66
CA LYS A 133 -2.96 -1.83 4.62
C LYS A 133 -3.58 -2.93 5.48
N THR A 134 -3.74 -2.68 6.79
CA THR A 134 -4.58 -3.46 7.70
C THR A 134 -6.06 -3.05 7.57
N GLY A 135 -6.89 -3.22 8.60
CA GLY A 135 -8.25 -2.68 8.63
C GLY A 135 -9.36 -3.73 8.43
N TYR A 136 -9.01 -5.00 8.46
CA TYR A 136 -9.97 -6.09 8.52
C TYR A 136 -10.02 -6.79 9.89
N GLY A 137 -9.39 -6.20 10.91
CA GLY A 137 -9.47 -6.67 12.29
C GLY A 137 -10.54 -5.95 13.08
N LEU A 138 -10.44 -4.63 13.11
CA LEU A 138 -11.30 -3.72 13.86
C LEU A 138 -11.31 -4.00 15.38
N ASP A 139 -10.31 -4.71 15.87
CA ASP A 139 -10.02 -4.95 17.29
C ASP A 139 -8.50 -5.02 17.51
N VAL A 140 -8.07 -4.87 18.77
CA VAL A 140 -6.64 -4.81 19.12
C VAL A 140 -5.88 -6.07 18.69
N GLU A 141 -6.42 -7.25 19.02
CA GLU A 141 -5.74 -8.53 18.78
C GLU A 141 -5.55 -8.77 17.28
N THR A 142 -6.61 -8.55 16.51
CA THR A 142 -6.59 -8.86 15.08
C THR A 142 -5.80 -7.81 14.29
N GLU A 143 -5.92 -6.51 14.59
CA GLU A 143 -5.12 -5.48 13.92
C GLU A 143 -3.62 -5.68 14.17
N VAL A 144 -3.21 -6.05 15.38
CA VAL A 144 -1.82 -6.43 15.68
C VAL A 144 -1.39 -7.67 14.88
N LYS A 145 -2.27 -8.68 14.78
CA LYS A 145 -2.02 -9.88 13.98
C LYS A 145 -1.79 -9.54 12.50
N LEU A 146 -2.64 -8.67 11.91
CA LEU A 146 -2.51 -8.20 10.53
C LEU A 146 -1.23 -7.38 10.32
N ALA A 147 -0.95 -6.42 11.20
CA ALA A 147 0.23 -5.57 11.13
C ALA A 147 1.53 -6.40 11.23
N ARG A 148 1.57 -7.42 12.08
CA ARG A 148 2.72 -8.34 12.19
C ARG A 148 2.92 -9.17 10.93
N VAL A 149 1.86 -9.70 10.33
CA VAL A 149 1.95 -10.41 9.05
C VAL A 149 2.46 -9.46 7.98
N ALA A 150 1.85 -8.28 7.82
CA ALA A 150 2.26 -7.31 6.82
C ALA A 150 3.74 -6.91 6.96
N SER A 151 4.18 -6.60 8.18
CA SER A 151 5.56 -6.15 8.46
C SER A 151 6.64 -7.23 8.25
N SER A 152 6.26 -8.50 8.14
CA SER A 152 7.20 -9.56 7.76
C SER A 152 7.48 -9.64 6.24
N HIS A 153 6.69 -8.94 5.43
CA HIS A 153 6.79 -8.95 3.97
C HIS A 153 7.18 -7.61 3.36
N THR A 154 6.81 -6.49 3.98
CA THR A 154 7.11 -5.14 3.49
C THR A 154 7.34 -4.17 4.64
N ASP A 155 8.17 -3.15 4.39
CA ASP A 155 8.35 -2.02 5.31
C ASP A 155 7.23 -0.97 5.16
N GLU A 156 6.44 -1.01 4.08
CA GLU A 156 5.38 -0.06 3.78
C GLU A 156 4.03 -0.56 4.32
N VAL A 157 3.92 -0.60 5.66
CA VAL A 157 2.71 -1.05 6.35
C VAL A 157 1.90 0.14 6.83
N THR A 158 0.61 0.14 6.48
CA THR A 158 -0.37 1.16 6.82
C THR A 158 -1.41 0.61 7.79
N PHE A 159 -1.57 1.25 8.94
CA PHE A 159 -2.65 0.98 9.87
C PHE A 159 -3.94 1.66 9.40
N LEU A 160 -4.92 0.88 8.96
CA LEU A 160 -6.26 1.33 8.58
C LEU A 160 -7.31 0.79 9.57
N GLY A 161 -7.08 0.90 10.87
CA GLY A 161 -8.10 0.55 11.87
C GLY A 161 -9.39 1.34 11.70
N ALA A 162 -9.29 2.54 11.16
CA ALA A 162 -10.42 3.39 10.78
C ALA A 162 -10.95 3.07 9.37
N HIS A 163 -11.21 1.80 9.07
CA HIS A 163 -11.81 1.35 7.82
C HIS A 163 -13.34 1.43 7.86
N VAL A 164 -13.94 0.89 8.88
CA VAL A 164 -15.35 1.07 9.26
C VAL A 164 -15.45 0.96 10.79
N VAL A 165 -16.55 1.42 11.35
CA VAL A 165 -16.81 1.23 12.79
C VAL A 165 -17.03 -0.25 13.08
N ALA A 166 -16.35 -0.77 14.11
CA ALA A 166 -16.56 -2.15 14.56
C ALA A 166 -18.03 -2.36 14.96
N PRO A 167 -18.66 -3.48 14.55
CA PRO A 167 -20.10 -3.68 14.75
C PRO A 167 -20.51 -3.77 16.23
N GLU A 168 -19.57 -4.02 17.11
CA GLU A 168 -19.76 -4.10 18.56
C GLU A 168 -19.60 -2.76 19.29
N CYS A 169 -19.16 -1.70 18.59
CA CYS A 169 -18.87 -0.39 19.18
C CYS A 169 -19.82 0.72 18.69
N GLN A 170 -19.99 1.77 19.50
CA GLN A 170 -20.54 3.03 19.03
C GLN A 170 -19.41 3.83 18.34
N PRO A 171 -19.73 4.72 17.35
CA PRO A 171 -18.72 5.44 16.58
C PRO A 171 -17.67 6.17 17.42
N ASP A 172 -18.06 7.00 18.38
CA ASP A 172 -17.13 7.76 19.23
C ASP A 172 -16.29 6.86 20.15
N GLU A 173 -16.85 5.71 20.57
CA GLU A 173 -16.12 4.72 21.35
C GLU A 173 -15.05 4.07 20.49
N TYR A 174 -15.40 3.75 19.25
CA TYR A 174 -14.47 3.13 18.32
C TYR A 174 -13.34 4.08 17.90
N VAL A 175 -13.63 5.36 17.65
CA VAL A 175 -12.59 6.39 17.38
C VAL A 175 -11.59 6.44 18.53
N ARG A 176 -12.07 6.48 19.80
CA ARG A 176 -11.17 6.42 20.97
C ARG A 176 -10.32 5.15 21.02
N LEU A 177 -10.90 4.01 20.66
CA LEU A 177 -10.18 2.73 20.60
C LEU A 177 -9.10 2.75 19.51
N VAL A 178 -9.42 3.27 18.32
CA VAL A 178 -8.47 3.43 17.21
C VAL A 178 -7.34 4.37 17.59
N CYS A 179 -7.65 5.56 18.13
CA CYS A 179 -6.65 6.56 18.52
C CYS A 179 -5.80 6.14 19.73
N GLY A 180 -6.30 5.22 20.54
CA GLY A 180 -5.67 4.79 21.80
C GLY A 180 -5.06 3.40 21.72
N GLU A 181 -5.83 2.41 22.16
CA GLU A 181 -5.32 1.06 22.44
C GLU A 181 -4.82 0.34 21.17
N ILE A 182 -5.59 0.42 20.05
CA ILE A 182 -5.19 -0.24 18.81
C ILE A 182 -3.93 0.43 18.26
N LEU A 183 -3.92 1.76 18.11
CA LEU A 183 -2.77 2.51 17.60
C LEU A 183 -1.50 2.21 18.40
N HIS A 184 -1.58 2.24 19.73
CA HIS A 184 -0.46 1.91 20.60
C HIS A 184 0.08 0.50 20.35
N ALA A 185 -0.82 -0.48 20.18
CA ALA A 185 -0.45 -1.88 19.99
C ALA A 185 0.15 -2.17 18.61
N VAL A 186 -0.35 -1.52 17.53
CA VAL A 186 0.16 -1.73 16.17
C VAL A 186 1.40 -0.89 15.85
N ARG A 187 1.65 0.19 16.60
CA ARG A 187 2.72 1.18 16.35
C ARG A 187 4.10 0.57 16.01
N PRO A 188 4.55 -0.54 16.64
CA PRO A 188 5.86 -1.13 16.32
C PRO A 188 5.96 -1.74 14.92
N TYR A 189 4.85 -1.98 14.23
CA TYR A 189 4.77 -2.74 12.98
C TYR A 189 4.38 -1.88 11.78
N VAL A 190 4.01 -0.61 12.00
CA VAL A 190 3.43 0.25 10.96
C VAL A 190 4.21 1.55 10.79
N ARG A 191 4.21 2.09 9.58
CA ARG A 191 4.82 3.40 9.25
C ARG A 191 3.78 4.48 9.03
N TRP A 192 2.56 4.09 8.67
CA TRP A 192 1.49 4.99 8.23
C TRP A 192 0.22 4.71 9.01
N ILE A 193 -0.61 5.75 9.15
CA ILE A 193 -2.01 5.64 9.57
C ILE A 193 -2.90 6.16 8.45
N ASP A 194 -4.06 5.53 8.30
CA ASP A 194 -5.02 5.81 7.25
C ASP A 194 -6.44 5.81 7.80
N VAL A 195 -7.31 6.59 7.19
CA VAL A 195 -8.73 6.71 7.58
C VAL A 195 -9.61 6.64 6.34
N PHE A 196 -10.72 5.93 6.41
CA PHE A 196 -11.73 5.92 5.37
C PHE A 196 -12.81 6.97 5.67
N CYS A 197 -12.65 8.18 5.11
CA CYS A 197 -13.56 9.30 5.26
C CYS A 197 -14.65 9.25 4.18
N GLU A 198 -15.76 8.58 4.48
CA GLU A 198 -16.88 8.42 3.56
C GLU A 198 -18.21 8.28 4.29
N THR A 199 -19.29 8.54 3.57
CA THR A 199 -20.64 8.30 4.10
C THR A 199 -20.82 6.84 4.52
N GLY A 200 -21.11 6.63 5.79
CA GLY A 200 -21.27 5.29 6.38
C GLY A 200 -19.99 4.69 6.98
N ALA A 201 -18.88 5.45 6.97
CA ALA A 201 -17.65 5.11 7.66
C ALA A 201 -17.29 6.22 8.67
N PHE A 202 -16.29 7.04 8.43
CA PHE A 202 -15.89 8.14 9.35
C PHE A 202 -16.21 9.49 8.74
N ASP A 203 -16.65 10.43 9.61
CA ASP A 203 -16.90 11.80 9.23
C ASP A 203 -15.60 12.65 9.24
N PRO A 204 -15.64 13.92 8.75
CA PRO A 204 -14.46 14.80 8.72
C PRO A 204 -13.82 15.04 10.09
N ASP A 205 -14.62 15.26 11.15
CA ASP A 205 -14.10 15.54 12.49
C ASP A 205 -13.40 14.33 13.09
N GLN A 206 -14.01 13.15 12.98
CA GLN A 206 -13.42 11.87 13.39
C GLN A 206 -12.15 11.57 12.60
N THR A 207 -12.15 11.84 11.30
CA THR A 207 -11.00 11.68 10.43
C THR A 207 -9.81 12.53 10.89
N LEU A 208 -10.03 13.82 11.15
CA LEU A 208 -8.98 14.71 11.62
C LEU A 208 -8.48 14.34 13.03
N GLU A 209 -9.34 13.83 13.91
CA GLU A 209 -8.94 13.31 15.23
C GLU A 209 -7.97 12.12 15.08
N ILE A 210 -8.31 11.15 14.23
CA ILE A 210 -7.49 9.95 14.00
C ILE A 210 -6.15 10.30 13.34
N LEU A 211 -6.15 11.18 12.33
CA LEU A 211 -4.93 11.63 11.67
C LEU A 211 -3.99 12.37 12.65
N ARG A 212 -4.52 13.22 13.53
CA ARG A 212 -3.73 13.88 14.57
C ARG A 212 -3.13 12.87 15.55
N ALA A 213 -3.91 11.87 15.98
CA ALA A 213 -3.37 10.79 16.82
C ALA A 213 -2.22 10.04 16.14
N GLY A 214 -2.30 9.83 14.82
CA GLY A 214 -1.21 9.28 14.02
C GLY A 214 0.03 10.16 14.01
N THR A 215 -0.14 11.47 13.83
CA THR A 215 0.95 12.45 13.91
C THR A 215 1.63 12.41 15.28
N ASP A 216 0.87 12.41 16.36
CA ASP A 216 1.38 12.35 17.74
C ASP A 216 2.14 11.05 18.00
N ALA A 217 1.73 9.95 17.35
CA ALA A 217 2.43 8.67 17.38
C ALA A 217 3.68 8.63 16.47
N GLY A 218 3.96 9.69 15.68
CA GLY A 218 5.08 9.76 14.74
C GLY A 218 4.90 8.88 13.50
N LEU A 219 3.66 8.69 13.04
CA LEU A 219 3.33 8.01 11.79
C LEU A 219 3.14 9.02 10.66
N GLY A 220 3.44 8.59 9.42
CA GLY A 220 3.00 9.30 8.23
C GLY A 220 1.48 9.13 8.02
N LEU A 221 0.86 10.06 7.31
CA LEU A 221 -0.58 10.15 7.17
C LEU A 221 -1.03 9.78 5.75
N ARG A 222 -2.10 9.01 5.64
CA ARG A 222 -2.81 8.68 4.41
C ARG A 222 -4.31 8.85 4.61
N LEU A 223 -5.06 8.91 3.53
CA LEU A 223 -6.49 9.15 3.59
C LEU A 223 -7.19 8.46 2.41
N HIS A 224 -8.23 7.67 2.69
CA HIS A 224 -9.21 7.27 1.68
C HIS A 224 -10.31 8.33 1.67
N ALA A 225 -10.50 9.01 0.55
CA ALA A 225 -11.51 10.05 0.42
C ALA A 225 -12.00 10.24 -1.02
N ALA A 226 -13.12 10.92 -1.16
CA ALA A 226 -13.73 11.22 -2.46
C ALA A 226 -13.94 9.99 -3.34
N GLN A 227 -14.21 8.82 -2.75
CA GLN A 227 -14.47 7.58 -3.47
C GLN A 227 -15.95 7.46 -3.90
N LEU A 228 -16.87 7.81 -3.01
CA LEU A 228 -18.32 7.64 -3.18
C LEU A 228 -19.05 8.97 -3.40
N GLY A 229 -18.41 10.08 -3.05
CA GLY A 229 -18.90 11.46 -3.19
C GLY A 229 -17.80 12.48 -2.92
N PRO A 230 -18.05 13.78 -3.11
CA PRO A 230 -17.11 14.85 -2.74
C PRO A 230 -16.74 14.78 -1.26
N SER A 231 -15.51 15.16 -0.90
CA SER A 231 -14.98 15.07 0.45
C SER A 231 -14.41 16.41 0.89
N GLU A 232 -15.06 17.06 1.86
CA GLU A 232 -14.66 18.37 2.38
C GLU A 232 -13.45 18.31 3.33
N VAL A 233 -13.00 17.11 3.70
CA VAL A 233 -11.88 16.91 4.64
C VAL A 233 -10.51 17.06 3.97
N ILE A 234 -10.41 16.87 2.65
CA ILE A 234 -9.13 16.79 1.94
C ILE A 234 -8.23 18.01 2.18
N PRO A 235 -8.70 19.27 1.99
CA PRO A 235 -7.86 20.45 2.23
C PRO A 235 -7.32 20.51 3.66
N GLN A 236 -8.16 20.25 4.66
CA GLN A 236 -7.77 20.28 6.07
C GLN A 236 -6.79 19.15 6.44
N ALA A 237 -7.00 17.97 5.87
CA ALA A 237 -6.11 16.83 6.07
C ALA A 237 -4.75 17.05 5.39
N CYS A 238 -4.71 17.70 4.23
CA CYS A 238 -3.47 18.13 3.57
C CYS A 238 -2.64 19.08 4.43
N GLU A 239 -3.28 19.98 5.20
CA GLU A 239 -2.59 20.86 6.15
C GLU A 239 -1.87 20.09 7.28
N LEU A 240 -2.31 18.87 7.58
CA LEU A 240 -1.63 17.98 8.54
C LEU A 240 -0.40 17.27 7.92
N GLY A 241 -0.16 17.42 6.62
CA GLY A 241 0.97 16.81 5.92
C GLY A 241 0.71 15.39 5.43
N LEU A 242 -0.43 15.15 4.80
CA LEU A 242 -0.73 13.87 4.13
C LEU A 242 0.36 13.50 3.12
N ALA A 243 0.75 12.24 3.13
CA ALA A 243 1.62 11.66 2.11
C ALA A 243 0.84 11.21 0.87
N ALA A 244 -0.42 10.79 1.04
CA ALA A 244 -1.30 10.35 -0.04
C ALA A 244 -2.78 10.55 0.31
N VAL A 245 -3.57 10.80 -0.72
CA VAL A 245 -5.04 10.65 -0.70
C VAL A 245 -5.39 9.60 -1.74
N ASP A 246 -6.13 8.59 -1.32
CA ASP A 246 -6.48 7.45 -2.16
C ASP A 246 -7.91 7.56 -2.69
N HIS A 247 -8.19 6.94 -3.84
CA HIS A 247 -9.42 6.95 -4.64
C HIS A 247 -9.63 8.24 -5.44
N CYS A 248 -9.95 9.36 -4.83
CA CYS A 248 -10.04 10.66 -5.50
C CYS A 248 -10.99 10.68 -6.72
N THR A 249 -12.05 9.84 -6.71
CA THR A 249 -13.00 9.70 -7.84
C THR A 249 -13.84 10.97 -8.03
N PHE A 250 -14.11 11.68 -6.95
CA PHE A 250 -14.99 12.86 -6.90
C PHE A 250 -14.24 14.12 -6.43
N LEU A 251 -12.99 14.31 -6.89
CA LEU A 251 -12.26 15.56 -6.64
C LEU A 251 -12.89 16.72 -7.40
N SER A 252 -12.84 17.90 -6.81
CA SER A 252 -13.08 19.19 -7.48
C SER A 252 -11.76 19.84 -7.88
N ASP A 253 -11.86 20.94 -8.67
CA ASP A 253 -10.68 21.75 -9.03
C ASP A 253 -10.10 22.52 -7.82
N GLU A 254 -10.80 22.52 -6.69
CA GLU A 254 -10.40 23.21 -5.45
C GLU A 254 -9.69 22.28 -4.45
N ASP A 255 -9.81 20.95 -4.62
CA ASP A 255 -9.16 19.93 -3.80
C ASP A 255 -7.70 19.67 -4.25
#